data_79c3c8a71159e9b5f17bd2b5050665ec
#
_entry.id   79c3c8a71159e9b5f17bd2b5050665ec
#
_cell.length_a   1.000
_cell.length_b   1.000
_cell.length_c   1.000
_cell.angle_alpha   90.00
_cell.angle_beta   90.00
_cell.angle_gamma   90.00
#
_symmetry.space_group_name_H-M   'P 1'
#
loop_
_entity.id
_entity.type
_entity.pdbx_description
1 polymer ?
#
loop_
_entity_poly.entity_id
_entity_poly.type
_entity_poly.pdbx_seq_one_letter_code
_entity_poly.pdbx_strand_id
1 'polypeptide(L)'
;MNATPSPRSAKLRPILIALAVLVLIAMVGFFLVVGPGPMAFSKGRKVDLADYHEANPSGVPAALAQASLIKKGEYLAKAADCLVCHTAQGGAAYAGGFAFVLPFGTLYSTNITPDKATGIGNYTDAQFLGAVHRGVRRDGANLYPAMPYTSYTYMTDADALAIKAYLFSLAPVDSPNKPIALAFPFNQRWAMGVWSALFNANERFKPDTEKSAEWNRGAYLVEGLAHCGACHTPRNALGAEKPSASFSGGDVDN
;
A
#
# COMPACT_ATOMS: atom_id res chain seq x y z
N MET A 1 7.80 51.60 30.75
CA MET A 1 9.07 50.89 31.03
C MET A 1 9.34 49.92 29.94
N ASN A 2 10.16 50.28 28.92
CA ASN A 2 10.55 49.40 27.83
C ASN A 2 11.78 48.60 28.28
N ALA A 3 11.58 47.31 28.57
CA ALA A 3 12.66 46.41 28.93
C ALA A 3 13.54 46.18 27.69
N THR A 4 14.79 46.64 27.70
CA THR A 4 15.79 46.32 26.71
C THR A 4 16.09 44.81 26.73
N PRO A 5 16.05 44.12 25.57
CA PRO A 5 16.33 42.67 25.53
C PRO A 5 17.77 42.41 25.97
N SER A 6 17.96 41.31 26.75
CA SER A 6 19.29 40.93 27.25
C SER A 6 20.22 40.59 26.06
N PRO A 7 21.56 40.87 26.19
CA PRO A 7 22.51 40.64 25.07
C PRO A 7 22.63 39.17 24.63
N ARG A 8 22.18 38.23 25.45
CA ARG A 8 22.06 36.79 25.10
C ARG A 8 20.92 36.52 24.13
N SER A 9 19.75 37.21 24.31
CA SER A 9 18.60 37.02 23.43
C SER A 9 18.83 37.65 22.04
N ALA A 10 19.64 38.69 21.96
CA ALA A 10 20.01 39.33 20.68
C ALA A 10 20.86 38.42 19.78
N LYS A 11 21.77 37.61 20.37
CA LYS A 11 22.60 36.65 19.62
C LYS A 11 21.84 35.36 19.27
N LEU A 12 20.82 34.99 20.02
CA LEU A 12 20.01 33.76 19.76
C LEU A 12 19.06 33.96 18.56
N ARG A 13 18.51 35.17 18.37
CA ARG A 13 17.56 35.45 17.29
C ARG A 13 18.07 35.12 15.88
N PRO A 14 19.28 35.55 15.44
CA PRO A 14 19.76 35.21 14.11
C PRO A 14 20.03 33.71 13.94
N ILE A 15 20.44 33.01 15.00
CA ILE A 15 20.64 31.57 14.98
C ILE A 15 19.31 30.84 14.81
N LEU A 16 18.26 31.24 15.53
CA LEU A 16 16.92 30.65 15.39
C LEU A 16 16.32 30.93 14.02
N ILE A 17 16.53 32.12 13.47
CA ILE A 17 16.09 32.45 12.12
C ILE A 17 16.83 31.59 11.08
N ALA A 18 18.16 31.44 11.21
CA ALA A 18 18.93 30.61 10.31
C ALA A 18 18.50 29.13 10.37
N LEU A 19 18.23 28.60 11.56
CA LEU A 19 17.70 27.25 11.74
C LEU A 19 16.30 27.10 11.11
N ALA A 20 15.43 28.08 11.32
CA ALA A 20 14.09 28.05 10.72
C ALA A 20 14.14 28.08 9.19
N VAL A 21 15.04 28.89 8.61
CA VAL A 21 15.26 28.94 7.17
C VAL A 21 15.83 27.62 6.65
N LEU A 22 16.80 27.01 7.35
CA LEU A 22 17.34 25.70 6.98
C LEU A 22 16.28 24.61 7.01
N VAL A 23 15.44 24.59 8.05
CA VAL A 23 14.31 23.65 8.15
C VAL A 23 13.32 23.87 7.02
N LEU A 24 13.00 25.13 6.69
CA LEU A 24 12.10 25.43 5.58
C LEU A 24 12.69 24.98 4.23
N ILE A 25 13.98 25.25 3.99
CA ILE A 25 14.69 24.80 2.77
C ILE A 25 14.68 23.26 2.71
N ALA A 26 14.95 22.58 3.84
CA ALA A 26 14.90 21.13 3.91
C ALA A 26 13.50 20.59 3.64
N MET A 27 12.45 21.20 4.18
CA MET A 27 11.06 20.81 3.92
C MET A 27 10.68 21.05 2.45
N VAL A 28 11.03 22.19 1.88
CA VAL A 28 10.77 22.48 0.46
C VAL A 28 11.54 21.51 -0.43
N GLY A 29 12.82 21.29 -0.15
CA GLY A 29 13.65 20.32 -0.86
C GLY A 29 13.08 18.91 -0.78
N PHE A 30 12.67 18.48 0.41
CA PHE A 30 12.00 17.20 0.63
C PHE A 30 10.71 17.10 -0.21
N PHE A 31 9.87 18.14 -0.18
CA PHE A 31 8.63 18.17 -0.95
C PHE A 31 8.86 18.14 -2.46
N LEU A 32 9.90 18.83 -2.95
CA LEU A 32 10.26 18.82 -4.38
C LEU A 32 10.82 17.47 -4.84
N VAL A 33 11.54 16.76 -3.97
CA VAL A 33 12.15 15.44 -4.28
C VAL A 33 11.12 14.34 -4.16
N VAL A 34 10.30 14.37 -3.11
CA VAL A 34 9.31 13.32 -2.80
C VAL A 34 8.02 13.54 -3.60
N GLY A 35 7.73 14.79 -3.90
CA GLY A 35 6.47 15.20 -4.52
C GLY A 35 5.33 15.31 -3.50
N PRO A 36 4.13 15.69 -3.93
CA PRO A 36 2.95 15.69 -3.07
C PRO A 36 2.70 14.26 -2.58
N GLY A 37 2.34 14.13 -1.31
CA GLY A 37 1.94 12.86 -0.69
C GLY A 37 0.80 12.16 -1.41
N PRO A 38 0.19 11.12 -0.83
CA PRO A 38 -0.85 10.36 -1.49
C PRO A 38 -1.97 11.31 -1.91
N MET A 39 -1.95 11.65 -3.20
CA MET A 39 -3.02 12.41 -3.83
C MET A 39 -4.07 11.41 -4.25
N ALA A 40 -5.32 11.75 -4.04
CA ALA A 40 -6.40 10.98 -4.61
C ALA A 40 -6.11 10.77 -6.11
N PHE A 41 -6.01 9.53 -6.55
CA PHE A 41 -5.79 9.16 -7.95
C PHE A 41 -6.90 9.70 -8.85
N SER A 42 -8.11 9.81 -8.30
CA SER A 42 -9.18 10.52 -8.97
C SER A 42 -8.97 12.02 -8.73
N LYS A 43 -8.68 12.78 -9.78
CA LYS A 43 -9.01 14.20 -9.81
C LYS A 43 -10.54 14.40 -9.72
N GLY A 44 -11.27 13.31 -9.42
CA GLY A 44 -12.68 13.25 -9.25
C GLY A 44 -13.11 14.04 -8.01
N ARG A 45 -14.30 14.59 -8.09
CA ARG A 45 -15.00 15.24 -6.98
C ARG A 45 -15.12 14.23 -5.84
N LYS A 46 -14.69 14.61 -4.64
CA LYS A 46 -14.97 13.81 -3.43
C LYS A 46 -16.48 13.75 -3.26
N VAL A 47 -17.03 12.58 -3.46
CA VAL A 47 -18.45 12.32 -3.22
C VAL A 47 -18.59 11.80 -1.80
N ASP A 48 -19.55 12.34 -1.05
CA ASP A 48 -19.97 11.70 0.19
C ASP A 48 -20.65 10.38 -0.18
N LEU A 49 -20.20 9.28 0.44
CA LEU A 49 -20.79 7.95 0.22
C LEU A 49 -22.29 7.92 0.55
N ALA A 50 -22.77 8.84 1.40
CA ALA A 50 -24.20 9.01 1.70
C ALA A 50 -25.02 9.48 0.48
N ASP A 51 -24.40 10.20 -0.45
CA ASP A 51 -25.04 10.71 -1.66
C ASP A 51 -24.91 9.76 -2.87
N TYR A 52 -24.17 8.65 -2.71
CA TYR A 52 -23.96 7.68 -3.77
C TYR A 52 -25.04 6.58 -3.70
N HIS A 53 -25.97 6.61 -4.63
CA HIS A 53 -27.12 5.69 -4.68
C HIS A 53 -26.86 4.38 -5.44
N GLU A 54 -25.73 4.26 -6.14
CA GLU A 54 -25.33 3.01 -6.77
C GLU A 54 -24.53 2.13 -5.80
N ALA A 55 -24.56 0.81 -6.01
CA ALA A 55 -23.77 -0.10 -5.20
C ALA A 55 -22.28 0.21 -5.36
N ASN A 56 -21.52 0.21 -4.24
CA ASN A 56 -20.07 0.36 -4.27
C ASN A 56 -19.48 -0.65 -5.27
N PRO A 57 -18.52 -0.24 -6.12
CA PRO A 57 -17.90 -1.15 -7.04
C PRO A 57 -17.23 -2.29 -6.29
N SER A 58 -17.36 -3.48 -6.85
CA SER A 58 -16.68 -4.68 -6.39
C SER A 58 -15.81 -5.22 -7.52
N GLY A 59 -14.70 -5.86 -7.17
CA GLY A 59 -13.88 -6.62 -8.10
C GLY A 59 -14.61 -7.82 -8.67
N VAL A 60 -15.64 -8.33 -7.99
CA VAL A 60 -16.41 -9.51 -8.40
C VAL A 60 -17.22 -9.19 -9.67
N PRO A 61 -17.04 -9.95 -10.78
CA PRO A 61 -17.84 -9.76 -11.99
C PRO A 61 -19.27 -10.24 -11.79
N ALA A 62 -20.20 -9.70 -12.56
CA ALA A 62 -21.63 -10.03 -12.48
C ALA A 62 -21.89 -11.53 -12.58
N ALA A 63 -21.14 -12.26 -13.39
CA ALA A 63 -21.23 -13.72 -13.54
C ALA A 63 -20.96 -14.50 -12.23
N LEU A 64 -20.24 -13.91 -11.28
CA LEU A 64 -19.93 -14.50 -9.98
C LEU A 64 -20.74 -13.85 -8.84
N ALA A 65 -21.69 -12.96 -9.12
CA ALA A 65 -22.44 -12.25 -8.09
C ALA A 65 -23.14 -13.20 -7.09
N GLN A 66 -23.63 -14.34 -7.54
CA GLN A 66 -24.29 -15.36 -6.73
C GLN A 66 -23.37 -16.51 -6.31
N ALA A 67 -22.08 -16.46 -6.64
CA ALA A 67 -21.12 -17.49 -6.24
C ALA A 67 -20.86 -17.46 -4.72
N SER A 68 -20.32 -18.57 -4.19
CA SER A 68 -19.91 -18.63 -2.79
C SER A 68 -18.81 -17.60 -2.48
N LEU A 69 -18.67 -17.22 -1.22
CA LEU A 69 -17.64 -16.29 -0.76
C LEU A 69 -16.22 -16.76 -1.16
N ILE A 70 -15.96 -18.07 -1.02
CA ILE A 70 -14.68 -18.68 -1.40
C ILE A 70 -14.43 -18.52 -2.91
N LYS A 71 -15.44 -18.75 -3.76
CA LYS A 71 -15.30 -18.61 -5.21
C LYS A 71 -15.08 -17.18 -5.65
N LYS A 72 -15.75 -16.21 -5.00
CA LYS A 72 -15.49 -14.78 -5.16
C LYS A 72 -14.07 -14.43 -4.76
N GLY A 73 -13.64 -14.92 -3.59
CA GLY A 73 -12.29 -14.72 -3.07
C GLY A 73 -11.20 -15.31 -3.96
N GLU A 74 -11.44 -16.50 -4.54
CA GLU A 74 -10.52 -17.10 -5.53
C GLU A 74 -10.29 -16.17 -6.75
N TYR A 75 -11.39 -15.65 -7.29
CA TYR A 75 -11.31 -14.72 -8.41
C TYR A 75 -10.54 -13.44 -8.05
N LEU A 76 -10.90 -12.84 -6.90
CA LEU A 76 -10.27 -11.62 -6.41
C LEU A 76 -8.79 -11.79 -6.08
N ALA A 77 -8.42 -12.93 -5.46
CA ALA A 77 -7.01 -13.23 -5.17
C ALA A 77 -6.16 -13.39 -6.44
N LYS A 78 -6.75 -13.93 -7.52
CA LYS A 78 -6.11 -14.00 -8.84
C LYS A 78 -6.00 -12.63 -9.49
N ALA A 79 -7.05 -11.82 -9.42
CA ALA A 79 -7.06 -10.46 -9.97
C ALA A 79 -6.12 -9.50 -9.22
N ALA A 80 -5.83 -9.80 -7.96
CA ALA A 80 -4.88 -9.06 -7.12
C ALA A 80 -3.46 -9.66 -7.13
N ASP A 81 -3.16 -10.58 -8.04
CA ASP A 81 -1.84 -11.22 -8.23
C ASP A 81 -1.22 -11.86 -6.96
N CYS A 82 -2.03 -12.20 -5.96
CA CYS A 82 -1.53 -12.77 -4.71
C CYS A 82 -0.64 -14.00 -4.95
N LEU A 83 -1.04 -14.89 -5.87
CA LEU A 83 -0.31 -16.12 -6.20
C LEU A 83 1.08 -15.83 -6.77
N VAL A 84 1.19 -14.86 -7.68
CA VAL A 84 2.43 -14.54 -8.40
C VAL A 84 3.52 -14.12 -7.43
N CYS A 85 3.20 -13.19 -6.53
CA CYS A 85 4.16 -12.69 -5.55
C CYS A 85 4.38 -13.64 -4.37
N HIS A 86 3.38 -14.42 -3.97
CA HIS A 86 3.46 -15.29 -2.79
C HIS A 86 3.77 -16.76 -3.11
N THR A 87 4.44 -17.02 -4.25
CA THR A 87 4.89 -18.35 -4.64
C THR A 87 6.33 -18.27 -5.16
N ALA A 88 7.25 -18.94 -4.49
CA ALA A 88 8.62 -19.06 -4.99
C ALA A 88 8.64 -19.92 -6.26
N GLN A 89 9.65 -19.73 -7.12
CA GLN A 89 9.85 -20.59 -8.29
C GLN A 89 10.00 -22.05 -7.85
N GLY A 90 9.13 -22.92 -8.36
CA GLY A 90 9.06 -24.32 -7.97
C GLY A 90 8.54 -24.59 -6.56
N GLY A 91 8.09 -23.55 -5.83
CA GLY A 91 7.53 -23.64 -4.49
C GLY A 91 6.03 -23.98 -4.48
N ALA A 92 5.52 -24.26 -3.29
CA ALA A 92 4.08 -24.47 -3.10
C ALA A 92 3.31 -23.14 -3.24
N ALA A 93 2.14 -23.20 -3.85
CA ALA A 93 1.28 -22.03 -4.07
C ALA A 93 0.98 -21.29 -2.76
N TYR A 94 1.11 -19.97 -2.77
CA TYR A 94 0.90 -19.07 -1.64
C TYR A 94 1.83 -19.29 -0.42
N ALA A 95 2.82 -20.17 -0.51
CA ALA A 95 3.74 -20.48 0.59
C ALA A 95 4.88 -19.47 0.75
N GLY A 96 4.89 -18.38 -0.03
CA GLY A 96 5.89 -17.34 0.03
C GLY A 96 7.25 -17.71 -0.58
N GLY A 97 8.27 -16.93 -0.23
CA GLY A 97 9.66 -17.19 -0.63
C GLY A 97 10.06 -16.63 -1.99
N PHE A 98 9.16 -15.96 -2.72
CA PHE A 98 9.53 -15.22 -3.93
C PHE A 98 10.50 -14.09 -3.57
N ALA A 99 11.57 -13.95 -4.34
CA ALA A 99 12.64 -12.99 -4.10
C ALA A 99 12.43 -11.72 -4.95
N PHE A 100 12.26 -10.59 -4.27
CA PHE A 100 12.32 -9.27 -4.90
C PHE A 100 13.76 -8.77 -4.75
N VAL A 101 14.53 -8.86 -5.83
CA VAL A 101 15.92 -8.37 -5.88
C VAL A 101 15.89 -6.87 -6.14
N LEU A 102 16.48 -6.10 -5.23
CA LEU A 102 16.53 -4.64 -5.27
C LEU A 102 18.00 -4.19 -5.25
N PRO A 103 18.33 -2.98 -5.71
CA PRO A 103 19.72 -2.49 -5.70
C PRO A 103 20.38 -2.47 -4.32
N PHE A 104 19.56 -2.47 -3.24
CA PHE A 104 20.01 -2.43 -1.85
C PHE A 104 19.76 -3.73 -1.08
N GLY A 105 19.47 -4.83 -1.78
CA GLY A 105 19.31 -6.17 -1.19
C GLY A 105 18.06 -6.90 -1.64
N THR A 106 17.67 -7.94 -0.91
CA THR A 106 16.56 -8.80 -1.30
C THR A 106 15.45 -8.82 -0.24
N LEU A 107 14.22 -8.63 -0.68
CA LEU A 107 13.00 -8.92 0.09
C LEU A 107 12.46 -10.28 -0.32
N TYR A 108 11.80 -10.95 0.61
CA TYR A 108 11.11 -12.20 0.32
C TYR A 108 9.62 -12.06 0.68
N SER A 109 8.74 -12.58 -0.20
CA SER A 109 7.33 -12.69 0.11
C SER A 109 7.11 -13.67 1.25
N THR A 110 6.06 -13.43 2.02
CA THR A 110 5.70 -14.27 3.17
C THR A 110 4.72 -15.37 2.77
N ASN A 111 4.69 -16.44 3.58
CA ASN A 111 3.66 -17.46 3.51
C ASN A 111 2.30 -16.85 3.86
N ILE A 112 1.34 -16.94 2.94
CA ILE A 112 -0.05 -16.50 3.13
C ILE A 112 -1.06 -17.66 3.10
N THR A 113 -0.57 -18.91 3.22
CA THR A 113 -1.45 -20.06 3.47
C THR A 113 -2.03 -19.99 4.90
N PRO A 114 -3.09 -20.76 5.21
CA PRO A 114 -3.69 -20.76 6.54
C PRO A 114 -2.88 -21.56 7.58
N ASP A 115 -1.59 -21.78 7.34
CA ASP A 115 -0.70 -22.34 8.35
C ASP A 115 -0.62 -21.41 9.57
N LYS A 116 -0.73 -22.00 10.77
CA LYS A 116 -0.77 -21.22 12.01
C LYS A 116 0.60 -20.80 12.52
N ALA A 117 1.65 -21.52 12.17
CA ALA A 117 3.00 -21.27 12.65
C ALA A 117 3.75 -20.30 11.71
N THR A 118 3.69 -20.54 10.42
CA THR A 118 4.50 -19.83 9.42
C THR A 118 3.68 -18.95 8.49
N GLY A 119 2.36 -19.14 8.39
CA GLY A 119 1.44 -18.43 7.52
C GLY A 119 0.54 -17.43 8.23
N ILE A 120 -0.64 -17.22 7.66
CA ILE A 120 -1.63 -16.26 8.16
C ILE A 120 -2.79 -16.91 8.95
N GLY A 121 -2.73 -18.20 9.28
CA GLY A 121 -3.82 -18.96 9.89
C GLY A 121 -4.32 -18.41 11.24
N ASN A 122 -3.54 -17.55 11.90
CA ASN A 122 -3.91 -16.88 13.14
C ASN A 122 -4.34 -15.41 12.95
N TYR A 123 -4.52 -14.92 11.72
CA TYR A 123 -4.94 -13.55 11.47
C TYR A 123 -6.45 -13.38 11.69
N THR A 124 -6.83 -12.43 12.53
CA THR A 124 -8.22 -11.95 12.57
C THR A 124 -8.57 -11.19 11.31
N ASP A 125 -9.86 -10.88 11.08
CA ASP A 125 -10.28 -10.05 9.95
C ASP A 125 -9.64 -8.66 10.02
N ALA A 126 -9.65 -8.02 11.19
CA ALA A 126 -9.04 -6.72 11.41
C ALA A 126 -7.52 -6.73 11.13
N GLN A 127 -6.80 -7.81 11.49
CA GLN A 127 -5.37 -7.94 11.23
C GLN A 127 -5.08 -8.18 9.74
N PHE A 128 -5.93 -8.93 9.06
CA PHE A 128 -5.81 -9.12 7.61
C PHE A 128 -6.06 -7.82 6.85
N LEU A 129 -7.13 -7.10 7.17
CA LEU A 129 -7.41 -5.76 6.64
C LEU A 129 -6.26 -4.79 6.95
N GLY A 130 -5.70 -4.85 8.16
CA GLY A 130 -4.53 -4.06 8.53
C GLY A 130 -3.31 -4.32 7.65
N ALA A 131 -3.05 -5.59 7.31
CA ALA A 131 -1.94 -5.96 6.43
C ALA A 131 -2.18 -5.50 4.98
N VAL A 132 -3.37 -5.73 4.45
CA VAL A 132 -3.72 -5.43 3.06
C VAL A 132 -3.86 -3.92 2.82
N HIS A 133 -4.53 -3.19 3.71
CA HIS A 133 -4.85 -1.78 3.50
C HIS A 133 -3.81 -0.80 4.05
N ARG A 134 -3.12 -1.18 5.11
CA ARG A 134 -2.19 -0.27 5.83
C ARG A 134 -0.76 -0.74 5.84
N GLY A 135 -0.49 -1.95 5.30
CA GLY A 135 0.84 -2.53 5.37
C GLY A 135 1.31 -2.81 6.80
N VAL A 136 0.40 -3.20 7.72
CA VAL A 136 0.74 -3.51 9.11
C VAL A 136 0.44 -4.97 9.40
N ARG A 137 1.47 -5.73 9.73
CA ARG A 137 1.37 -7.14 10.08
C ARG A 137 0.64 -7.35 11.41
N ARG A 138 0.25 -8.62 11.69
CA ARG A 138 -0.37 -9.03 12.95
C ARG A 138 0.45 -8.68 14.19
N ASP A 139 1.78 -8.74 14.09
CA ASP A 139 2.72 -8.39 15.17
C ASP A 139 3.02 -6.87 15.27
N GLY A 140 2.33 -6.04 14.50
CA GLY A 140 2.52 -4.59 14.45
C GLY A 140 3.68 -4.12 13.57
N ALA A 141 4.43 -5.02 12.96
CA ALA A 141 5.54 -4.63 12.08
C ALA A 141 5.03 -4.07 10.75
N ASN A 142 5.66 -3.01 10.27
CA ASN A 142 5.33 -2.42 8.97
C ASN A 142 5.84 -3.30 7.82
N LEU A 143 5.05 -3.43 6.76
CA LEU A 143 5.44 -4.07 5.51
C LEU A 143 6.23 -3.10 4.63
N TYR A 144 7.10 -3.66 3.78
CA TYR A 144 7.70 -2.90 2.70
C TYR A 144 6.70 -2.75 1.54
N PRO A 145 6.76 -1.63 0.78
CA PRO A 145 5.82 -1.36 -0.29
C PRO A 145 6.00 -2.22 -1.56
N ALA A 146 6.85 -3.26 -1.50
CA ALA A 146 6.80 -4.39 -2.42
C ALA A 146 5.48 -5.16 -2.32
N MET A 147 4.83 -5.13 -1.15
CA MET A 147 3.40 -5.43 -1.00
C MET A 147 2.63 -4.17 -1.39
N PRO A 148 1.80 -4.16 -2.45
CA PRO A 148 1.20 -2.93 -2.98
C PRO A 148 0.00 -2.44 -2.14
N TYR A 149 0.19 -2.31 -0.83
CA TYR A 149 -0.86 -1.86 0.08
C TYR A 149 -1.30 -0.41 -0.18
N THR A 150 -0.48 0.39 -0.86
CA THR A 150 -0.85 1.73 -1.32
C THR A 150 -1.92 1.72 -2.41
N SER A 151 -2.03 0.65 -3.18
CA SER A 151 -3.14 0.39 -4.10
C SER A 151 -4.25 -0.40 -3.40
N TYR A 152 -3.91 -1.46 -2.68
CA TYR A 152 -4.91 -2.29 -1.98
C TYR A 152 -5.69 -1.52 -0.92
N THR A 153 -5.20 -0.38 -0.45
CA THR A 153 -5.96 0.50 0.44
C THR A 153 -7.31 0.91 -0.17
N TYR A 154 -7.42 0.97 -1.50
CA TYR A 154 -8.67 1.29 -2.20
C TYR A 154 -9.64 0.10 -2.31
N MET A 155 -9.18 -1.13 -2.05
CA MET A 155 -10.04 -2.31 -2.08
C MET A 155 -11.11 -2.23 -0.99
N THR A 156 -12.34 -2.66 -1.28
CA THR A 156 -13.39 -2.73 -0.25
C THR A 156 -13.04 -3.78 0.80
N ASP A 157 -13.48 -3.57 2.02
CA ASP A 157 -13.29 -4.56 3.10
C ASP A 157 -13.95 -5.90 2.74
N ALA A 158 -15.09 -5.86 2.04
CA ALA A 158 -15.81 -7.06 1.59
C ALA A 158 -14.98 -7.88 0.60
N ASP A 159 -14.34 -7.25 -0.40
CA ASP A 159 -13.48 -7.94 -1.36
C ASP A 159 -12.21 -8.48 -0.69
N ALA A 160 -11.60 -7.71 0.20
CA ALA A 160 -10.44 -8.15 0.97
C ALA A 160 -10.76 -9.36 1.86
N LEU A 161 -11.92 -9.35 2.54
CA LEU A 161 -12.36 -10.48 3.37
C LEU A 161 -12.77 -11.69 2.54
N ALA A 162 -13.28 -11.50 1.33
CA ALA A 162 -13.51 -12.62 0.40
C ALA A 162 -12.18 -13.27 -0.01
N ILE A 163 -11.12 -12.47 -0.30
CA ILE A 163 -9.76 -12.99 -0.53
C ILE A 163 -9.30 -13.80 0.69
N LYS A 164 -9.45 -13.26 1.90
CA LYS A 164 -9.10 -13.99 3.13
C LYS A 164 -9.83 -15.31 3.21
N ALA A 165 -11.14 -15.35 2.97
CA ALA A 165 -11.94 -16.57 3.01
C ALA A 165 -11.42 -17.65 2.04
N TYR A 166 -11.00 -17.24 0.84
CA TYR A 166 -10.35 -18.14 -0.11
C TYR A 166 -9.00 -18.64 0.41
N LEU A 167 -8.12 -17.77 0.85
CA LEU A 167 -6.80 -18.15 1.38
C LEU A 167 -6.93 -19.11 2.57
N PHE A 168 -7.93 -18.91 3.42
CA PHE A 168 -8.21 -19.78 4.58
C PHE A 168 -8.85 -21.12 4.20
N SER A 169 -9.35 -21.26 2.97
CA SER A 169 -9.85 -22.54 2.44
C SER A 169 -8.76 -23.41 1.81
N LEU A 170 -7.55 -22.87 1.63
CA LEU A 170 -6.41 -23.60 1.08
C LEU A 170 -5.83 -24.57 2.10
N ALA A 171 -5.09 -25.58 1.61
CA ALA A 171 -4.29 -26.43 2.48
C ALA A 171 -3.18 -25.62 3.16
N PRO A 172 -2.98 -25.75 4.48
CA PRO A 172 -1.87 -25.11 5.16
C PRO A 172 -0.54 -25.70 4.68
N VAL A 173 0.45 -24.83 4.50
CA VAL A 173 1.82 -25.23 4.13
C VAL A 173 2.78 -24.69 5.19
N ASP A 174 3.51 -25.57 5.85
CA ASP A 174 4.59 -25.17 6.75
C ASP A 174 5.79 -24.70 5.92
N SER A 175 5.93 -23.38 5.82
CA SER A 175 6.99 -22.72 5.04
C SER A 175 7.48 -21.50 5.83
N PRO A 176 8.58 -21.62 6.58
CA PRO A 176 9.14 -20.53 7.36
C PRO A 176 9.52 -19.34 6.49
N ASN A 177 9.11 -18.14 6.92
CA ASN A 177 9.40 -16.91 6.21
C ASN A 177 10.90 -16.59 6.25
N LYS A 178 11.50 -16.32 5.09
CA LYS A 178 12.88 -15.90 4.99
C LYS A 178 13.08 -14.51 5.61
N PRO A 179 14.17 -14.27 6.33
CA PRO A 179 14.50 -12.94 6.82
C PRO A 179 14.76 -11.99 5.66
N ILE A 180 14.48 -10.70 5.86
CA ILE A 180 14.87 -9.67 4.90
C ILE A 180 16.41 -9.57 4.83
N ALA A 181 16.93 -9.42 3.62
CA ALA A 181 18.36 -9.29 3.34
C ALA A 181 18.66 -7.92 2.71
N LEU A 182 18.26 -6.84 3.39
CA LEU A 182 18.49 -5.46 2.96
C LEU A 182 19.68 -4.85 3.70
N ALA A 183 20.47 -4.05 2.99
CA ALA A 183 21.54 -3.25 3.57
C ALA A 183 21.00 -2.10 4.44
N PHE A 184 21.78 -1.62 5.39
CA PHE A 184 21.49 -0.38 6.11
C PHE A 184 21.55 0.82 5.13
N PRO A 185 20.62 1.79 5.21
CA PRO A 185 19.54 1.95 6.20
C PRO A 185 18.20 1.26 5.81
N PHE A 186 18.11 0.59 4.68
CA PHE A 186 16.89 0.03 4.12
C PHE A 186 16.30 -1.14 4.94
N ASN A 187 17.11 -1.76 5.80
CA ASN A 187 16.68 -2.80 6.73
C ASN A 187 15.91 -2.25 7.96
N GLN A 188 15.81 -0.91 8.09
CA GLN A 188 15.12 -0.27 9.22
C GLN A 188 13.61 -0.26 9.01
N ARG A 189 12.94 -1.35 9.39
CA ARG A 189 11.51 -1.57 9.14
C ARG A 189 10.59 -0.50 9.75
N TRP A 190 10.98 0.14 10.86
CA TRP A 190 10.21 1.23 11.47
C TRP A 190 10.04 2.43 10.52
N ALA A 191 11.01 2.67 9.65
CA ALA A 191 10.95 3.75 8.66
C ALA A 191 9.79 3.56 7.67
N MET A 192 9.33 2.32 7.47
CA MET A 192 8.17 2.03 6.62
C MET A 192 6.86 2.57 7.21
N GLY A 193 6.79 2.76 8.53
CA GLY A 193 5.64 3.45 9.15
C GLY A 193 5.57 4.92 8.75
N VAL A 194 6.72 5.60 8.74
CA VAL A 194 6.82 7.00 8.25
C VAL A 194 6.52 7.06 6.76
N TRP A 195 7.12 6.15 5.97
CA TRP A 195 6.86 6.06 4.54
C TRP A 195 5.37 5.85 4.24
N SER A 196 4.73 4.92 4.94
CA SER A 196 3.29 4.67 4.78
C SER A 196 2.43 5.88 5.16
N ALA A 197 2.80 6.61 6.23
CA ALA A 197 2.10 7.82 6.62
C ALA A 197 2.18 8.94 5.55
N LEU A 198 3.26 8.96 4.75
CA LEU A 198 3.45 9.93 3.67
C LEU A 198 2.77 9.51 2.36
N PHE A 199 2.72 8.22 2.06
CA PHE A 199 2.39 7.72 0.72
C PHE A 199 1.20 6.76 0.65
N ASN A 200 0.63 6.32 1.78
CA ASN A 200 -0.59 5.53 1.79
C ASN A 200 -1.79 6.41 2.14
N ALA A 201 -2.75 6.52 1.23
CA ALA A 201 -3.97 7.30 1.44
C ALA A 201 -4.81 6.77 2.62
N ASN A 202 -4.70 5.46 2.92
CA ASN A 202 -5.45 4.77 3.96
C ASN A 202 -6.97 5.00 3.87
N GLU A 203 -7.50 5.02 2.66
CA GLU A 203 -8.92 5.21 2.37
C GLU A 203 -9.42 4.17 1.35
N ARG A 204 -10.72 3.90 1.36
CA ARG A 204 -11.35 3.01 0.38
C ARG A 204 -11.71 3.78 -0.87
N PHE A 205 -11.79 3.08 -2.00
CA PHE A 205 -12.22 3.66 -3.26
C PHE A 205 -13.58 4.36 -3.10
N LYS A 206 -13.65 5.55 -3.63
CA LYS A 206 -14.90 6.35 -3.66
C LYS A 206 -15.31 6.48 -5.11
N PRO A 207 -16.50 5.97 -5.46
CA PRO A 207 -17.02 6.12 -6.81
C PRO A 207 -17.19 7.58 -7.22
N ASP A 208 -16.97 7.87 -8.49
CA ASP A 208 -17.28 9.16 -9.11
C ASP A 208 -18.72 9.11 -9.61
N THR A 209 -19.61 9.93 -9.02
CA THR A 209 -21.05 9.97 -9.38
C THR A 209 -21.31 10.58 -10.74
N GLU A 210 -20.32 11.22 -11.36
CA GLU A 210 -20.44 11.76 -12.73
C GLU A 210 -20.09 10.71 -13.79
N LYS A 211 -19.67 9.50 -13.36
CA LYS A 211 -19.25 8.40 -14.23
C LYS A 211 -20.21 7.22 -14.14
N SER A 212 -20.18 6.37 -15.18
CA SER A 212 -21.00 5.15 -15.18
C SER A 212 -20.52 4.12 -14.18
N ALA A 213 -21.37 3.16 -13.83
CA ALA A 213 -21.00 2.04 -12.96
C ALA A 213 -19.84 1.21 -13.54
N GLU A 214 -19.78 1.01 -14.87
CA GLU A 214 -18.71 0.31 -15.56
C GLU A 214 -17.38 1.06 -15.43
N TRP A 215 -17.40 2.40 -15.58
CA TRP A 215 -16.22 3.23 -15.41
C TRP A 215 -15.71 3.14 -13.98
N ASN A 216 -16.59 3.30 -12.99
CA ASN A 216 -16.24 3.21 -11.57
C ASN A 216 -15.65 1.82 -11.22
N ARG A 217 -16.23 0.76 -11.77
CA ARG A 217 -15.69 -0.59 -11.61
C ARG A 217 -14.31 -0.71 -12.27
N GLY A 218 -14.12 -0.16 -13.46
CA GLY A 218 -12.82 -0.11 -14.14
C GLY A 218 -11.76 0.62 -13.31
N ALA A 219 -12.09 1.80 -12.78
CA ALA A 219 -11.21 2.58 -11.91
C ALA A 219 -10.86 1.80 -10.62
N TYR A 220 -11.84 1.19 -9.97
CA TYR A 220 -11.64 0.35 -8.80
C TYR A 220 -10.67 -0.82 -9.06
N LEU A 221 -10.81 -1.49 -10.22
CA LEU A 221 -9.90 -2.57 -10.60
C LEU A 221 -8.49 -2.07 -10.85
N VAL A 222 -8.34 -1.00 -11.63
CA VAL A 222 -7.04 -0.48 -12.08
C VAL A 222 -6.25 0.16 -10.95
N GLU A 223 -6.90 0.99 -10.13
CA GLU A 223 -6.26 1.75 -9.07
C GLU A 223 -6.07 0.92 -7.79
N GLY A 224 -7.02 0.04 -7.49
CA GLY A 224 -7.05 -0.77 -6.28
C GLY A 224 -6.60 -2.21 -6.50
N LEU A 225 -7.55 -3.07 -6.89
CA LEU A 225 -7.40 -4.52 -6.85
C LEU A 225 -6.24 -5.04 -7.71
N ALA A 226 -6.15 -4.60 -8.97
CA ALA A 226 -5.11 -5.05 -9.90
C ALA A 226 -3.83 -4.19 -9.86
N HIS A 227 -3.78 -3.15 -9.01
CA HIS A 227 -2.62 -2.30 -8.75
C HIS A 227 -1.78 -1.92 -9.99
N CYS A 228 -2.43 -1.68 -11.12
CA CYS A 228 -1.75 -1.41 -12.39
C CYS A 228 -0.75 -0.25 -12.30
N GLY A 229 -1.04 0.77 -11.48
CA GLY A 229 -0.15 1.89 -11.19
C GLY A 229 1.22 1.47 -10.64
N ALA A 230 1.29 0.35 -9.92
CA ALA A 230 2.53 -0.12 -9.31
C ALA A 230 3.66 -0.37 -10.33
N CYS A 231 3.31 -0.78 -11.56
CA CYS A 231 4.24 -0.97 -12.68
C CYS A 231 4.17 0.17 -13.70
N HIS A 232 3.00 0.78 -13.89
CA HIS A 232 2.78 1.75 -14.96
C HIS A 232 2.90 3.21 -14.54
N THR A 233 3.34 3.51 -13.31
CA THR A 233 3.58 4.88 -12.82
C THR A 233 5.03 5.03 -12.37
N PRO A 234 5.75 6.08 -12.82
CA PRO A 234 7.12 6.32 -12.41
C PRO A 234 7.19 6.60 -10.91
N ARG A 235 8.33 6.26 -10.29
CA ARG A 235 8.55 6.43 -8.87
C ARG A 235 9.39 7.66 -8.55
N ASN A 236 9.17 8.21 -7.37
CA ASN A 236 10.02 9.27 -6.81
C ASN A 236 11.28 8.67 -6.14
N ALA A 237 12.17 9.53 -5.64
CA ALA A 237 13.41 9.12 -4.98
C ALA A 237 13.23 8.26 -3.72
N LEU A 238 12.03 8.21 -3.13
CA LEU A 238 11.68 7.34 -2.01
C LEU A 238 10.91 6.07 -2.45
N GLY A 239 10.86 5.79 -3.75
CA GLY A 239 10.22 4.62 -4.31
C GLY A 239 8.68 4.67 -4.34
N ALA A 240 8.06 5.80 -3.99
CA ALA A 240 6.62 5.96 -4.09
C ALA A 240 6.21 6.39 -5.51
N GLU A 241 5.03 5.97 -5.94
CA GLU A 241 4.46 6.37 -7.21
C GLU A 241 4.29 7.91 -7.29
N LYS A 242 4.49 8.47 -8.49
CA LYS A 242 4.29 9.91 -8.74
C LYS A 242 2.85 10.16 -9.21
N PRO A 243 1.94 10.70 -8.36
CA PRO A 243 0.55 10.88 -8.75
C PRO A 243 0.34 11.80 -9.95
N SER A 244 1.24 12.78 -10.14
CA SER A 244 1.21 13.70 -11.28
C SER A 244 1.55 13.04 -12.63
N ALA A 245 2.10 11.82 -12.58
CA ALA A 245 2.50 11.03 -13.75
C ALA A 245 1.86 9.63 -13.74
N SER A 246 0.69 9.49 -13.10
CA SER A 246 -0.03 8.21 -13.04
C SER A 246 -0.24 7.63 -14.44
N PHE A 247 0.09 6.35 -14.59
CA PHE A 247 -0.02 5.58 -15.82
C PHE A 247 0.77 6.11 -17.02
N SER A 248 1.77 6.98 -16.80
CA SER A 248 2.64 7.46 -17.89
C SER A 248 3.81 6.52 -18.25
N GLY A 249 3.82 5.35 -17.71
CA GLY A 249 4.92 4.38 -17.80
C GLY A 249 5.83 4.43 -16.56
N GLY A 250 6.47 3.33 -16.25
CA GLY A 250 7.45 3.22 -15.17
C GLY A 250 8.64 2.38 -15.64
N ASP A 251 9.81 2.65 -15.09
CA ASP A 251 10.96 1.77 -15.28
C ASP A 251 10.75 0.53 -14.42
N VAL A 252 10.65 -0.61 -15.06
CA VAL A 252 10.68 -1.92 -14.40
C VAL A 252 12.09 -2.43 -14.62
N ASP A 253 12.94 -2.24 -13.61
CA ASP A 253 14.29 -2.81 -13.63
C ASP A 253 14.18 -4.35 -13.77
N ASN A 254 14.79 -4.87 -14.82
CA ASN A 254 14.86 -6.30 -15.12
C ASN A 254 15.92 -7.00 -14.23
#